data_1f2cdb296a46442cc16619766de11b52
#
_entry.id   1f2cdb296a46442cc16619766de11b52
#
_cell.length_a   1.000
_cell.length_b   1.000
_cell.length_c   1.000
_cell.angle_alpha   90.00
_cell.angle_beta   90.00
_cell.angle_gamma   90.00
#
_symmetry.space_group_name_H-M   'P 1'
#
loop_
_entity.id
_entity.type
_entity.pdbx_description
1 polymer ?
#
loop_
_entity_poly.entity_id
_entity_poly.type
_entity_poly.pdbx_seq_one_letter_code
_entity_poly.pdbx_strand_id
1 'polypeptide(L)'
;LHDFAAFCKPRDHATTIRDVHRFAWRDASTSHEPNLYEATITADAFCWNMVRALTAAFLTVGEGKRDVDWVAGLLSHNQRDPQVKLAPAKGLTLTGVTYPRERDLANRVEVTRARRSM
;
A
#
# COMPACT_ATOMS: atom_id res chain seq x y z
N LEU A 1 -5.07 10.43 4.60
CA LEU A 1 -5.36 10.48 3.16
C LEU A 1 -4.16 11.07 2.42
N HIS A 2 -3.57 10.29 1.53
CA HIS A 2 -2.40 10.71 0.75
C HIS A 2 -2.51 10.27 -0.70
N ASP A 3 -1.75 10.94 -1.56
CA ASP A 3 -1.58 10.50 -2.95
C ASP A 3 -0.42 9.51 -3.01
N PHE A 4 -0.73 8.27 -3.37
CA PHE A 4 0.25 7.18 -3.49
C PHE A 4 0.74 6.99 -4.93
N ALA A 5 0.68 8.02 -5.76
CA ALA A 5 1.06 7.93 -7.18
C ALA A 5 2.45 7.32 -7.41
N ALA A 6 3.43 7.63 -6.55
CA ALA A 6 4.79 7.08 -6.68
C ALA A 6 4.82 5.55 -6.54
N PHE A 7 3.82 4.96 -5.92
CA PHE A 7 3.72 3.53 -5.63
C PHE A 7 2.69 2.81 -6.50
N CYS A 8 2.03 3.50 -7.42
CA CYS A 8 0.89 2.97 -8.17
C CYS A 8 1.19 2.86 -9.66
N LYS A 9 0.70 1.78 -10.27
CA LYS A 9 0.59 1.71 -11.72
C LYS A 9 -0.61 2.57 -12.13
N PRO A 10 -0.44 3.58 -13.01
CA PRO A 10 -1.55 4.43 -13.43
C PRO A 10 -2.65 3.63 -14.12
N ARG A 11 -3.88 4.09 -13.93
CA ARG A 11 -5.06 3.47 -14.52
C ARG A 11 -6.06 4.55 -14.89
N ASP A 12 -6.67 4.43 -16.08
CA ASP A 12 -7.66 5.39 -16.55
C ASP A 12 -8.88 5.42 -15.62
N HIS A 13 -9.43 6.63 -15.46
CA HIS A 13 -10.63 6.89 -14.65
C HIS A 13 -10.50 6.52 -13.18
N ALA A 14 -9.28 6.36 -12.68
CA ALA A 14 -9.02 6.11 -11.27
C ALA A 14 -7.98 7.07 -10.73
N THR A 15 -8.16 7.50 -9.47
CA THR A 15 -7.15 8.27 -8.75
C THR A 15 -6.19 7.34 -8.02
N THR A 16 -5.06 7.89 -7.57
CA THR A 16 -4.09 7.20 -6.72
C THR A 16 -4.15 7.66 -5.27
N ILE A 17 -5.19 8.42 -4.93
CA ILE A 17 -5.40 8.93 -3.57
C ILE A 17 -6.07 7.84 -2.72
N ARG A 18 -5.44 7.48 -1.60
CA ARG A 18 -5.91 6.39 -0.73
C ARG A 18 -5.75 6.79 0.74
N ASP A 19 -6.54 6.16 1.59
CA ASP A 19 -6.45 6.33 3.03
C ASP A 19 -5.92 5.02 3.63
N VAL A 20 -4.64 5.02 3.99
CA VAL A 20 -4.00 3.88 4.64
C VAL A 20 -4.25 4.00 6.14
N HIS A 21 -4.97 3.04 6.70
CA HIS A 21 -5.32 3.01 8.11
C HIS A 21 -4.20 2.45 8.97
N ARG A 22 -3.46 1.48 8.42
CA ARG A 22 -2.38 0.83 9.15
C ARG A 22 -1.38 0.23 8.17
N PHE A 23 -0.10 0.39 8.50
CA PHE A 23 0.99 -0.33 7.85
C PHE A 23 1.99 -0.69 8.94
N ALA A 24 2.03 -1.97 9.31
CA ALA A 24 2.82 -2.44 10.43
C ALA A 24 3.68 -3.64 10.03
N TRP A 25 4.85 -3.73 10.63
CA TRP A 25 5.80 -4.82 10.41
C TRP A 25 6.03 -5.54 11.73
N ARG A 26 6.21 -6.85 11.68
CA ARG A 26 6.62 -7.63 12.83
C ARG A 26 7.63 -8.69 12.44
N ASP A 27 8.47 -9.05 13.38
CA ASP A 27 9.39 -10.17 13.23
C ASP A 27 8.60 -11.46 13.46
N ALA A 28 8.47 -12.27 12.42
CA ALA A 28 7.78 -13.55 12.43
C ALA A 28 8.76 -14.72 12.38
N SER A 29 10.05 -14.47 12.65
CA SER A 29 11.09 -15.48 12.56
C SER A 29 10.84 -16.65 13.49
N THR A 30 11.18 -17.85 13.02
CA THR A 30 11.14 -19.09 13.80
C THR A 30 12.50 -19.78 13.71
N SER A 31 12.68 -20.86 14.44
CA SER A 31 13.91 -21.65 14.36
C SER A 31 14.09 -22.28 12.97
N HIS A 32 12.99 -22.52 12.25
CA HIS A 32 13.01 -23.08 10.90
C HIS A 32 13.14 -21.99 9.82
N GLU A 33 12.65 -20.78 10.11
CA GLU A 33 12.67 -19.65 9.19
C GLU A 33 13.20 -18.41 9.90
N PRO A 34 14.54 -18.29 10.06
CA PRO A 34 15.11 -17.08 10.62
C PRO A 34 15.00 -15.91 9.64
N ASN A 35 14.97 -14.69 10.17
CA ASN A 35 14.86 -13.46 9.36
C ASN A 35 13.56 -13.36 8.54
N LEU A 36 12.47 -13.92 9.06
CA LEU A 36 11.16 -13.79 8.44
C LEU A 36 10.44 -12.57 9.05
N TYR A 37 9.99 -11.68 8.18
CA TYR A 37 9.21 -10.50 8.59
C TYR A 37 7.86 -10.52 7.92
N GLU A 38 6.84 -10.04 8.64
CA GLU A 38 5.48 -9.96 8.15
C GLU A 38 5.03 -8.49 8.18
N ALA A 39 4.53 -8.01 7.03
CA ALA A 39 3.93 -6.69 6.95
C ALA A 39 2.41 -6.83 6.80
N THR A 40 1.68 -6.00 7.51
CA THR A 40 0.23 -5.93 7.39
C THR A 40 -0.16 -4.51 7.01
N ILE A 41 -0.92 -4.38 5.93
CA ILE A 41 -1.41 -3.09 5.46
C ILE A 41 -2.93 -3.12 5.37
N THR A 42 -3.57 -2.08 5.90
CA THR A 42 -5.01 -1.90 5.85
C THR A 42 -5.30 -0.51 5.29
N ALA A 43 -6.15 -0.45 4.28
CA ALA A 43 -6.55 0.79 3.63
C ALA A 43 -7.99 0.68 3.14
N ASP A 44 -8.57 1.80 2.77
CA ASP A 44 -9.90 1.83 2.17
C ASP A 44 -9.93 1.21 0.78
N ALA A 45 -8.83 1.32 0.04
CA ALA A 45 -8.63 0.69 -1.26
C ALA A 45 -7.14 0.70 -1.61
N PHE A 46 -6.76 -0.10 -2.59
CA PHE A 46 -5.40 -0.15 -3.11
C PHE A 46 -5.40 0.14 -4.61
N CYS A 47 -4.45 0.96 -5.08
CA CYS A 47 -4.20 1.08 -6.51
C CYS A 47 -3.34 -0.09 -6.98
N TRP A 48 -3.22 -0.26 -8.30
CA TRP A 48 -2.43 -1.35 -8.86
C TRP A 48 -0.97 -1.26 -8.43
N ASN A 49 -0.44 -2.39 -7.99
CA ASN A 49 0.93 -2.56 -7.50
C ASN A 49 1.27 -1.80 -6.21
N MET A 50 0.32 -1.11 -5.59
CA MET A 50 0.57 -0.27 -4.42
C MET A 50 1.23 -1.03 -3.27
N VAL A 51 0.67 -2.17 -2.88
CA VAL A 51 1.19 -2.95 -1.75
C VAL A 51 2.59 -3.48 -2.05
N ARG A 52 2.81 -3.97 -3.26
CA ARG A 52 4.12 -4.48 -3.70
C ARG A 52 5.17 -3.38 -3.73
N ALA A 53 4.80 -2.19 -4.19
CA ALA A 53 5.71 -1.05 -4.26
C ALA A 53 6.05 -0.52 -2.85
N LEU A 54 5.06 -0.39 -1.98
CA LEU A 54 5.29 0.02 -0.59
C LEU A 54 6.20 -0.97 0.14
N THR A 55 5.94 -2.26 -0.02
CA THR A 55 6.78 -3.30 0.59
C THR A 55 8.22 -3.19 0.13
N ALA A 56 8.45 -3.03 -1.17
CA ALA A 56 9.80 -2.90 -1.72
C ALA A 56 10.50 -1.63 -1.21
N ALA A 57 9.78 -0.52 -1.12
CA ALA A 57 10.35 0.74 -0.61
C ALA A 57 10.79 0.60 0.84
N PHE A 58 9.97 0.00 1.70
CA PHE A 58 10.33 -0.21 3.11
C PHE A 58 11.47 -1.21 3.28
N LEU A 59 11.52 -2.26 2.46
CA LEU A 59 12.66 -3.19 2.46
C LEU A 59 13.96 -2.48 2.07
N THR A 60 13.90 -1.57 1.11
CA THR A 60 15.06 -0.76 0.69
C THR A 60 15.61 0.06 1.85
N VAL A 61 14.73 0.68 2.64
CA VAL A 61 15.11 1.41 3.84
C VAL A 61 15.70 0.46 4.90
N GLY A 62 15.04 -0.69 5.13
CA GLY A 62 15.52 -1.69 6.09
C GLY A 62 16.87 -2.28 5.76
N GLU A 63 17.22 -2.35 4.47
CA GLU A 63 18.54 -2.79 4.00
C GLU A 63 19.60 -1.68 4.06
N GLY A 64 19.25 -0.47 4.47
CA GLY A 64 20.16 0.65 4.59
C GLY A 64 20.52 1.34 3.28
N LYS A 65 19.83 1.03 2.19
CA LYS A 65 20.10 1.62 0.86
C LYS A 65 19.52 3.02 0.69
N ARG A 66 18.46 3.33 1.43
CA ARG A 66 17.81 4.64 1.46
C ARG A 66 17.37 4.93 2.90
N ASP A 67 17.12 6.19 3.21
CA ASP A 67 16.62 6.57 4.52
C ASP A 67 15.07 6.77 4.53
N VAL A 68 14.54 6.98 5.73
CA VAL A 68 13.10 7.18 5.92
C VAL A 68 12.59 8.43 5.18
N ASP A 69 13.42 9.47 5.09
CA ASP A 69 13.04 10.70 4.39
C ASP A 69 12.80 10.48 2.90
N TRP A 70 13.51 9.55 2.29
CA TRP A 70 13.27 9.17 0.90
C TRP A 70 11.84 8.64 0.71
N VAL A 71 11.39 7.73 1.58
CA VAL A 71 10.02 7.19 1.50
C VAL A 71 8.99 8.30 1.75
N ALA A 72 9.21 9.13 2.75
CA ALA A 72 8.32 10.25 3.05
C ALA A 72 8.21 11.23 1.86
N GLY A 73 9.33 11.49 1.20
CA GLY A 73 9.38 12.35 0.02
C GLY A 73 8.57 11.80 -1.17
N LEU A 74 8.48 10.48 -1.29
CA LEU A 74 7.70 9.85 -2.37
C LEU A 74 6.21 10.20 -2.30
N LEU A 75 5.68 10.48 -1.13
CA LEU A 75 4.27 10.87 -0.97
C LEU A 75 3.95 12.24 -1.59
N SER A 76 4.95 13.05 -1.88
CA SER A 76 4.76 14.33 -2.56
C SER A 76 4.89 14.24 -4.08
N HIS A 77 5.27 13.07 -4.62
CA HIS A 77 5.36 12.84 -6.05
C HIS A 77 3.98 12.52 -6.63
N ASN A 78 3.70 13.01 -7.83
CA ASN A 78 2.43 12.79 -8.51
C ASN A 78 2.51 11.80 -9.67
N GLN A 79 3.62 11.07 -9.78
CA GLN A 79 3.86 10.07 -10.82
C GLN A 79 4.55 8.85 -10.23
N ARG A 80 4.42 7.71 -10.91
CA ARG A 80 5.15 6.49 -10.55
C ARG A 80 6.66 6.77 -10.57
N ASP A 81 7.31 6.48 -9.45
CA ASP A 81 8.76 6.69 -9.33
C ASP A 81 9.51 5.42 -9.75
N PRO A 82 10.37 5.47 -10.78
CA PRO A 82 11.08 4.30 -11.26
C PRO A 82 12.13 3.76 -10.28
N GLN A 83 12.51 4.53 -9.26
CA GLN A 83 13.42 4.05 -8.21
C GLN A 83 12.72 3.11 -7.23
N VAL A 84 11.39 3.13 -7.19
CA VAL A 84 10.60 2.21 -6.37
C VAL A 84 10.41 0.92 -7.13
N LYS A 85 10.97 -0.17 -6.63
CA LYS A 85 10.84 -1.50 -7.22
C LYS A 85 9.52 -2.15 -6.78
N LEU A 86 9.26 -3.36 -7.24
CA LEU A 86 8.10 -4.15 -6.83
C LEU A 86 8.59 -5.41 -6.13
N ALA A 87 8.06 -5.67 -4.93
CA ALA A 87 8.26 -6.95 -4.28
C ALA A 87 7.51 -8.05 -5.04
N PRO A 88 7.99 -9.32 -5.00
CA PRO A 88 7.29 -10.42 -5.65
C PRO A 88 5.87 -10.60 -5.12
N ALA A 89 4.91 -10.82 -6.03
CA ALA A 89 3.51 -10.98 -5.66
C ALA A 89 3.23 -12.29 -4.90
N LYS A 90 4.08 -13.28 -5.02
CA LYS A 90 3.88 -14.61 -4.40
C LYS A 90 3.79 -14.59 -2.88
N GLY A 91 4.33 -13.55 -2.24
CA GLY A 91 4.24 -13.39 -0.79
C GLY A 91 3.03 -12.57 -0.33
N LEU A 92 2.17 -12.14 -1.25
CA LEU A 92 1.06 -11.25 -0.96
C LEU A 92 -0.24 -12.03 -0.80
N THR A 93 -0.94 -11.81 0.31
CA THR A 93 -2.21 -12.47 0.61
C THR A 93 -3.24 -11.44 1.05
N LEU A 94 -4.43 -11.48 0.47
CA LEU A 94 -5.56 -10.71 0.96
C LEU A 94 -6.16 -11.46 2.16
N THR A 95 -6.04 -10.88 3.36
CA THR A 95 -6.43 -11.56 4.59
C THR A 95 -7.82 -11.20 5.09
N GLY A 96 -8.38 -10.11 4.61
CA GLY A 96 -9.73 -9.75 5.03
C GLY A 96 -10.27 -8.52 4.29
N VAL A 97 -11.58 -8.43 4.26
CA VAL A 97 -12.32 -7.28 3.75
C VAL A 97 -13.44 -7.00 4.75
N THR A 98 -13.52 -5.76 5.23
CA THR A 98 -14.60 -5.35 6.11
C THR A 98 -15.71 -4.72 5.30
N TYR A 99 -16.90 -5.30 5.39
CA TYR A 99 -18.08 -4.79 4.68
C TYR A 99 -18.95 -3.98 5.64
N PRO A 100 -19.62 -2.92 5.15
CA PRO A 100 -20.64 -2.24 5.92
C PRO A 100 -21.85 -3.16 6.13
N ARG A 101 -22.75 -2.76 7.02
CA ARG A 101 -24.02 -3.47 7.20
C ARG A 101 -24.76 -3.50 5.86
N GLU A 102 -25.56 -4.55 5.62
CA GLU A 102 -26.28 -4.73 4.36
C GLU A 102 -27.06 -3.49 3.95
N ARG A 103 -27.74 -2.83 4.90
CA ARG A 103 -28.49 -1.60 4.66
C ARG A 103 -27.64 -0.42 4.20
N ASP A 104 -26.32 -0.47 4.41
CA ASP A 104 -25.38 0.60 4.09
C ASP A 104 -24.54 0.31 2.85
N LEU A 105 -24.70 -0.87 2.24
CA LEU A 105 -23.86 -1.30 1.11
C LEU A 105 -23.97 -0.37 -0.09
N ALA A 106 -25.18 0.08 -0.44
CA ALA A 106 -25.37 0.97 -1.58
C ALA A 106 -24.65 2.30 -1.38
N ASN A 107 -24.78 2.91 -0.20
CA ASN A 107 -24.09 4.15 0.13
C ASN A 107 -22.57 3.96 0.12
N ARG A 108 -22.10 2.82 0.62
CA ARG A 108 -20.66 2.52 0.65
C ARG A 108 -20.10 2.37 -0.75
N VAL A 109 -20.84 1.75 -1.66
CA VAL A 109 -20.45 1.63 -3.07
C VAL A 109 -20.27 3.01 -3.71
N GLU A 110 -21.20 3.93 -3.48
CA GLU A 110 -21.09 5.30 -3.99
C GLU A 110 -19.87 6.01 -3.42
N VAL A 111 -19.63 5.92 -2.12
CA VAL A 111 -18.47 6.51 -1.46
C VAL A 111 -17.17 5.95 -2.03
N THR A 112 -17.10 4.64 -2.24
CA THR A 112 -15.90 3.97 -2.76
C THR A 112 -15.65 4.32 -4.22
N ARG A 113 -16.69 4.51 -5.03
CA ARG A 113 -16.58 4.89 -6.44
C ARG A 113 -16.33 6.37 -6.65
N ALA A 114 -16.62 7.20 -5.65
CA ALA A 114 -16.40 8.65 -5.76
C ALA A 114 -14.92 8.94 -6.06
N ARG A 115 -14.69 9.87 -6.99
CA ARG A 115 -13.34 10.29 -7.32
C ARG A 115 -12.80 11.16 -6.19
N ARG A 116 -11.67 10.78 -5.62
CA ARG A 116 -11.10 11.43 -4.45
C ARG A 116 -10.21 12.62 -4.83
N SER A 117 -10.21 13.62 -3.96
CA SER A 117 -9.30 14.75 -4.02
C SER A 117 -8.76 15.06 -2.63
N MET A 118 -7.62 15.71 -2.61
CA MET A 118 -6.98 16.13 -1.35
C MET A 118 -7.19 17.61 -1.11
#